data_284420addf349e418217c556675f287a
#
_entry.id   284420addf349e418217c556675f287a
#
_cell.length_a   1.000
_cell.length_b   1.000
_cell.length_c   1.000
_cell.angle_alpha   90.00
_cell.angle_beta   90.00
_cell.angle_gamma   90.00
#
_symmetry.space_group_name_H-M   'P 1'
#
loop_
_entity.id
_entity.type
_entity.pdbx_description
1 polymer ?
#
loop_
_entity_poly.entity_id
_entity_poly.type
_entity_poly.pdbx_seq_one_letter_code
_entity_poly.pdbx_strand_id
1 'polypeptide(L)'
;MGITGWLIGAFLIFVVALAIRDRFFSSDNILRNFPVIGHIRYFLIEIGPELRQYIVSNNREEAPFNREEREWIYRSANGENNMFGFGTDDQIYGSGYPIIKHAVFPYGEISYSGGKHEKTCEIPCAKVLGETHDREKAWRPRSIVNVSAMSFGSLSQNAITALSLGAKAANCYHNTGEGGLSPYHRQGADVIWQIGTGYFGCRDKSGNFSMDRLLETVASYGSLRGIEVKLSQGAKPGKGGVLPAAKVTPEIARIRGIEAGKDCFSPNGHSAFHDVDSMILFIEQIARATQLPVGIKSAVGHLEFWRELAQRMRATGQGPDWITIDGGEGGTGAAPLTFADHVSLPFKTGFTRVYKTFQDEKMSDRVVWVGSGKLGFPDRAIVAFSMGVDIVNIAREAMLSIGCIQALKCHTGGCPAGVATQSAYLQKAIQPEVQSLRYMRFCQSMRNEILAVTHACGYEHPSQFTAQDIEVGAGPGTFKTLEEIYGYACDRSWSGIPGWKDGKLTENQAA
;
A
#
# COMPACT_ATOMS: atom_id res chain seq x y z
N MET A 1 -35.77 42.17 -33.03
CA MET A 1 -34.70 41.15 -32.94
C MET A 1 -35.18 40.10 -31.95
N GLY A 2 -35.32 38.85 -32.37
CA GLY A 2 -35.76 37.79 -31.46
C GLY A 2 -34.62 37.39 -30.52
N ILE A 3 -34.96 36.68 -29.42
CA ILE A 3 -33.99 36.17 -28.39
C ILE A 3 -32.75 35.53 -29.02
N THR A 4 -32.93 34.82 -30.11
CA THR A 4 -31.81 34.20 -30.93
C THR A 4 -30.80 35.21 -31.43
N GLY A 5 -31.25 36.39 -31.90
CA GLY A 5 -30.36 37.46 -32.38
C GLY A 5 -29.50 38.06 -31.25
N TRP A 6 -30.09 38.23 -30.08
CA TRP A 6 -29.36 38.68 -28.87
C TRP A 6 -28.32 37.69 -28.41
N LEU A 7 -28.61 36.37 -28.44
CA LEU A 7 -27.68 35.31 -28.04
C LEU A 7 -26.49 35.22 -29.04
N ILE A 8 -26.73 35.31 -30.32
CA ILE A 8 -25.66 35.34 -31.34
C ILE A 8 -24.79 36.58 -31.18
N GLY A 9 -25.40 37.75 -30.94
CA GLY A 9 -24.67 39.00 -30.73
C GLY A 9 -23.76 38.92 -29.47
N ALA A 10 -24.30 38.42 -28.35
CA ALA A 10 -23.55 38.24 -27.13
C ALA A 10 -22.38 37.23 -27.30
N PHE A 11 -22.61 36.13 -28.04
CA PHE A 11 -21.55 35.16 -28.34
C PHE A 11 -20.43 35.79 -29.21
N LEU A 12 -20.76 36.54 -30.23
CA LEU A 12 -19.77 37.23 -31.06
C LEU A 12 -18.94 38.25 -30.27
N ILE A 13 -19.60 39.04 -29.40
CA ILE A 13 -18.91 39.98 -28.49
C ILE A 13 -17.94 39.24 -27.58
N PHE A 14 -18.38 38.11 -26.99
CA PHE A 14 -17.54 37.27 -26.15
C PHE A 14 -16.32 36.74 -26.89
N VAL A 15 -16.48 36.20 -28.12
CA VAL A 15 -15.39 35.69 -28.96
C VAL A 15 -14.39 36.81 -29.31
N VAL A 16 -14.87 38.00 -29.68
CA VAL A 16 -14.01 39.16 -29.96
C VAL A 16 -13.24 39.61 -28.70
N ALA A 17 -13.91 39.71 -27.57
CA ALA A 17 -13.26 40.07 -26.28
C ALA A 17 -12.19 39.04 -25.89
N LEU A 18 -12.47 37.74 -26.05
CA LEU A 18 -11.53 36.67 -25.82
C LEU A 18 -10.32 36.76 -26.77
N ALA A 19 -10.56 37.02 -28.08
CA ALA A 19 -9.48 37.20 -29.05
C ALA A 19 -8.56 38.37 -28.69
N ILE A 20 -9.13 39.52 -28.26
CA ILE A 20 -8.36 40.70 -27.84
C ILE A 20 -7.53 40.35 -26.59
N ARG A 21 -8.16 39.73 -25.60
CA ARG A 21 -7.46 39.25 -24.38
C ARG A 21 -6.29 38.33 -24.73
N ASP A 22 -6.52 37.34 -25.55
CA ASP A 22 -5.48 36.33 -25.91
C ASP A 22 -4.33 36.99 -26.67
N ARG A 23 -4.65 37.88 -27.62
CA ARG A 23 -3.64 38.51 -28.46
C ARG A 23 -2.75 39.50 -27.70
N PHE A 24 -3.32 40.29 -26.81
CA PHE A 24 -2.65 41.44 -26.25
C PHE A 24 -2.30 41.28 -24.78
N PHE A 25 -3.09 40.51 -24.00
CA PHE A 25 -2.94 40.42 -22.54
C PHE A 25 -2.50 39.03 -22.05
N SER A 26 -2.48 38.00 -22.91
CA SER A 26 -2.00 36.69 -22.50
C SER A 26 -0.47 36.64 -22.46
N SER A 27 0.11 35.97 -21.47
CA SER A 27 1.54 35.61 -21.41
C SER A 27 1.85 34.34 -22.21
N ASP A 28 0.83 33.62 -22.66
CA ASP A 28 0.95 32.35 -23.37
C ASP A 28 1.19 32.57 -24.87
N ASN A 29 2.28 31.99 -25.40
CA ASN A 29 2.67 32.16 -26.81
C ASN A 29 1.66 31.57 -27.79
N ILE A 30 1.01 30.46 -27.45
CA ILE A 30 0.02 29.80 -28.31
C ILE A 30 -1.24 30.65 -28.40
N LEU A 31 -1.75 31.13 -27.29
CA LEU A 31 -2.93 31.99 -27.25
C LEU A 31 -2.66 33.31 -27.97
N ARG A 32 -1.46 33.90 -27.84
CA ARG A 32 -1.09 35.12 -28.60
C ARG A 32 -1.04 34.93 -30.09
N ASN A 33 -0.56 33.77 -30.55
CA ASN A 33 -0.44 33.48 -31.98
C ASN A 33 -1.76 32.96 -32.60
N PHE A 34 -2.53 32.23 -31.82
CA PHE A 34 -3.78 31.60 -32.21
C PHE A 34 -4.91 31.96 -31.23
N PRO A 35 -5.35 33.24 -31.19
CA PRO A 35 -6.43 33.67 -30.31
C PRO A 35 -7.67 32.81 -30.47
N VAL A 36 -8.39 32.56 -29.40
CA VAL A 36 -9.60 31.71 -29.33
C VAL A 36 -9.31 30.24 -29.65
N ILE A 37 -8.77 29.96 -30.85
CA ILE A 37 -8.50 28.56 -31.30
C ILE A 37 -7.47 27.87 -30.38
N GLY A 38 -6.49 28.60 -29.85
CA GLY A 38 -5.48 28.08 -28.93
C GLY A 38 -6.07 27.42 -27.70
N HIS A 39 -7.26 27.83 -27.25
CA HIS A 39 -7.94 27.21 -26.09
C HIS A 39 -8.34 25.75 -26.34
N ILE A 40 -8.55 25.32 -27.61
CA ILE A 40 -8.83 23.93 -27.96
C ILE A 40 -7.67 23.03 -27.51
N ARG A 41 -6.42 23.49 -27.71
CA ARG A 41 -5.24 22.76 -27.26
C ARG A 41 -5.27 22.52 -25.73
N TYR A 42 -5.60 23.52 -24.95
CA TYR A 42 -5.66 23.39 -23.48
C TYR A 42 -6.81 22.51 -23.03
N PHE A 43 -7.96 22.62 -23.68
CA PHE A 43 -9.07 21.71 -23.45
C PHE A 43 -8.68 20.24 -23.72
N LEU A 44 -8.00 19.97 -24.86
CA LEU A 44 -7.52 18.61 -25.18
C LEU A 44 -6.44 18.12 -24.20
N ILE A 45 -5.58 19.00 -23.69
CA ILE A 45 -4.60 18.65 -22.66
C ILE A 45 -5.32 18.27 -21.35
N GLU A 46 -6.37 18.99 -20.98
CA GLU A 46 -7.12 18.75 -19.75
C GLU A 46 -7.90 17.44 -19.78
N ILE A 47 -8.58 17.13 -20.89
CA ILE A 47 -9.33 15.88 -21.05
C ILE A 47 -8.49 14.72 -21.57
N GLY A 48 -7.27 15.00 -22.01
CA GLY A 48 -6.37 14.01 -22.63
C GLY A 48 -6.07 12.79 -21.76
N PRO A 49 -5.83 12.93 -20.45
CA PRO A 49 -5.63 11.78 -19.57
C PRO A 49 -6.81 10.82 -19.56
N GLU A 50 -8.04 11.34 -19.48
CA GLU A 50 -9.25 10.54 -19.50
C GLU A 50 -9.47 9.87 -20.86
N LEU A 51 -9.25 10.58 -21.97
CA LEU A 51 -9.32 9.99 -23.32
C LEU A 51 -8.30 8.87 -23.49
N ARG A 52 -7.07 9.07 -23.03
CA ARG A 52 -6.03 8.05 -23.09
C ARG A 52 -6.43 6.83 -22.26
N GLN A 53 -6.86 7.03 -21.02
CA GLN A 53 -7.20 5.96 -20.09
C GLN A 53 -8.37 5.11 -20.57
N TYR A 54 -9.43 5.73 -21.13
CA TYR A 54 -10.67 5.01 -21.45
C TYR A 54 -10.80 4.59 -22.92
N ILE A 55 -10.07 5.24 -23.84
CA ILE A 55 -10.27 5.04 -25.27
C ILE A 55 -8.99 4.61 -25.99
N VAL A 56 -7.86 5.27 -25.73
CA VAL A 56 -6.65 5.13 -26.55
C VAL A 56 -5.74 4.00 -26.05
N SER A 57 -5.53 3.87 -24.73
CA SER A 57 -4.64 2.85 -24.19
C SER A 57 -5.20 1.45 -24.39
N ASN A 58 -4.36 0.50 -24.77
CA ASN A 58 -4.71 -0.90 -24.77
C ASN A 58 -4.78 -1.44 -23.32
N ASN A 59 -5.11 -2.74 -23.17
CA ASN A 59 -5.34 -3.33 -21.87
C ASN A 59 -4.10 -3.36 -20.95
N ARG A 60 -2.88 -3.25 -21.51
CA ARG A 60 -1.60 -3.50 -20.80
C ARG A 60 -0.66 -2.30 -20.71
N GLU A 61 -0.92 -1.22 -21.45
CA GLU A 61 0.01 -0.08 -21.53
C GLU A 61 -0.11 0.92 -20.37
N GLU A 62 -1.22 0.95 -19.68
CA GLU A 62 -1.47 1.98 -18.67
C GLU A 62 -0.72 1.70 -17.37
N ALA A 63 -0.19 2.75 -16.74
CA ALA A 63 0.51 2.71 -15.47
C ALA A 63 -0.14 3.66 -14.44
N PRO A 64 -0.03 3.38 -13.14
CA PRO A 64 0.64 2.24 -12.49
C PRO A 64 -0.11 0.92 -12.58
N PHE A 65 -1.42 0.93 -12.81
CA PHE A 65 -2.25 -0.25 -13.02
C PHE A 65 -2.88 -0.19 -14.39
N ASN A 66 -2.70 -1.24 -15.19
CA ASN A 66 -3.30 -1.36 -16.50
C ASN A 66 -4.81 -1.69 -16.39
N ARG A 67 -5.51 -1.73 -17.53
CA ARG A 67 -6.96 -1.96 -17.56
C ARG A 67 -7.34 -3.33 -16.99
N GLU A 68 -6.63 -4.39 -17.34
CA GLU A 68 -6.91 -5.74 -16.85
C GLU A 68 -6.67 -5.87 -15.35
N GLU A 69 -5.59 -5.30 -14.84
CA GLU A 69 -5.32 -5.26 -13.40
C GLU A 69 -6.47 -4.57 -12.65
N ARG A 70 -6.95 -3.42 -13.15
CA ARG A 70 -8.07 -2.71 -12.53
C ARG A 70 -9.38 -3.51 -12.66
N GLU A 71 -9.64 -4.11 -13.81
CA GLU A 71 -10.84 -4.90 -14.05
C GLU A 71 -10.90 -6.12 -13.13
N TRP A 72 -9.79 -6.83 -12.96
CA TRP A 72 -9.70 -7.94 -12.01
C TRP A 72 -10.05 -7.49 -10.58
N ILE A 73 -9.51 -6.34 -10.12
CA ILE A 73 -9.83 -5.78 -8.80
C ILE A 73 -11.32 -5.41 -8.72
N TYR A 74 -11.86 -4.74 -9.73
CA TYR A 74 -13.27 -4.29 -9.70
C TYR A 74 -14.24 -5.45 -9.71
N ARG A 75 -14.03 -6.46 -10.55
CA ARG A 75 -14.86 -7.66 -10.59
C ARG A 75 -14.78 -8.44 -9.27
N SER A 76 -13.58 -8.64 -8.75
CA SER A 76 -13.38 -9.27 -7.44
C SER A 76 -14.11 -8.50 -6.33
N ALA A 77 -13.99 -7.17 -6.30
CA ALA A 77 -14.64 -6.32 -5.31
C ALA A 77 -16.19 -6.34 -5.42
N ASN A 78 -16.72 -6.43 -6.63
CA ASN A 78 -18.16 -6.54 -6.86
C ASN A 78 -18.72 -7.94 -6.59
N GLY A 79 -17.87 -8.98 -6.46
CA GLY A 79 -18.28 -10.38 -6.38
C GLY A 79 -18.73 -10.93 -7.72
N GLU A 80 -18.23 -10.34 -8.81
CA GLU A 80 -18.46 -10.78 -10.18
C GLU A 80 -17.42 -11.83 -10.59
N ASN A 81 -17.67 -12.52 -11.70
CA ASN A 81 -16.70 -13.43 -12.28
C ASN A 81 -15.46 -12.66 -12.74
N ASN A 82 -14.30 -12.94 -12.12
CA ASN A 82 -13.01 -12.34 -12.42
C ASN A 82 -12.09 -13.23 -13.28
N MET A 83 -12.61 -14.34 -13.82
CA MET A 83 -11.87 -15.20 -14.74
C MET A 83 -11.79 -14.57 -16.12
N PHE A 84 -10.66 -14.80 -16.78
CA PHE A 84 -10.44 -14.44 -18.18
C PHE A 84 -10.51 -15.70 -19.05
N GLY A 85 -11.16 -15.57 -20.21
CA GLY A 85 -11.27 -16.65 -21.19
C GLY A 85 -10.13 -16.62 -22.21
N PHE A 86 -10.04 -17.67 -23.04
CA PHE A 86 -9.17 -17.80 -24.21
C PHE A 86 -7.69 -18.13 -23.92
N GLY A 87 -7.17 -17.86 -22.72
CA GLY A 87 -5.76 -18.09 -22.36
C GLY A 87 -4.97 -16.79 -22.22
N THR A 88 -3.65 -16.92 -22.11
CA THR A 88 -2.78 -15.74 -21.94
C THR A 88 -2.58 -14.95 -23.21
N ASP A 89 -2.62 -13.62 -23.09
CA ASP A 89 -2.17 -12.65 -24.09
C ASP A 89 -0.91 -11.90 -23.63
N ASP A 90 -0.28 -12.38 -22.52
CA ASP A 90 0.99 -11.86 -22.02
C ASP A 90 2.20 -12.32 -22.83
N GLN A 91 3.25 -11.52 -22.78
CA GLN A 91 4.56 -11.83 -23.35
C GLN A 91 5.37 -12.71 -22.39
N ILE A 92 4.92 -13.95 -22.17
CA ILE A 92 5.48 -14.88 -21.18
C ILE A 92 6.95 -15.22 -21.41
N TYR A 93 7.49 -15.01 -22.61
CA TYR A 93 8.92 -15.13 -22.94
C TYR A 93 9.70 -13.84 -22.72
N GLY A 94 9.03 -12.78 -22.22
CA GLY A 94 9.63 -11.48 -21.98
C GLY A 94 10.69 -11.51 -20.87
N SER A 95 11.73 -10.70 -21.02
CA SER A 95 12.71 -10.51 -19.95
C SER A 95 12.05 -9.91 -18.71
N GLY A 96 12.34 -10.49 -17.54
CA GLY A 96 11.75 -10.07 -16.27
C GLY A 96 10.38 -10.67 -15.97
N TYR A 97 9.79 -11.45 -16.88
CA TYR A 97 8.49 -12.09 -16.66
C TYR A 97 8.63 -13.28 -15.70
N PRO A 98 7.88 -13.31 -14.57
CA PRO A 98 7.97 -14.39 -13.60
C PRO A 98 7.04 -15.56 -13.99
N ILE A 99 7.53 -16.77 -13.83
CA ILE A 99 6.76 -18.01 -13.95
C ILE A 99 6.78 -18.73 -12.62
N ILE A 100 5.59 -19.09 -12.11
CA ILE A 100 5.42 -19.91 -10.90
C ILE A 100 5.38 -21.37 -11.32
N LYS A 101 6.28 -22.20 -10.79
CA LYS A 101 6.38 -23.62 -11.17
C LYS A 101 5.36 -24.43 -10.40
N HIS A 102 4.45 -25.11 -11.12
CA HIS A 102 3.47 -26.02 -10.53
C HIS A 102 4.06 -27.40 -10.25
N ALA A 103 3.44 -28.14 -9.34
CA ALA A 103 3.74 -29.56 -9.09
C ALA A 103 2.86 -30.46 -9.95
N VAL A 104 3.39 -31.63 -10.35
CA VAL A 104 2.61 -32.65 -11.04
C VAL A 104 1.52 -33.25 -10.12
N PHE A 105 1.82 -33.31 -8.83
CA PHE A 105 0.87 -33.77 -7.79
C PHE A 105 0.54 -32.58 -6.87
N PRO A 106 -0.57 -31.88 -7.11
CA PRO A 106 -1.00 -30.74 -6.30
C PRO A 106 -1.39 -31.19 -4.89
N TYR A 107 -1.36 -30.24 -3.94
CA TYR A 107 -1.81 -30.45 -2.58
C TYR A 107 -3.35 -30.44 -2.52
N GLY A 108 -3.95 -31.46 -1.88
CA GLY A 108 -5.38 -31.53 -1.59
C GLY A 108 -6.31 -31.46 -2.82
N GLU A 109 -7.58 -31.17 -2.59
CA GLU A 109 -8.57 -30.90 -3.65
C GLU A 109 -8.71 -29.39 -3.85
N ILE A 110 -8.28 -28.88 -5.00
CA ILE A 110 -8.41 -27.47 -5.35
C ILE A 110 -9.86 -27.18 -5.76
N SER A 111 -10.60 -26.46 -4.96
CA SER A 111 -11.91 -25.93 -5.35
C SER A 111 -11.86 -24.39 -5.41
N TYR A 112 -11.57 -23.84 -6.58
CA TYR A 112 -11.68 -22.41 -6.85
C TYR A 112 -12.92 -22.14 -7.72
N SER A 113 -13.86 -21.37 -7.20
CA SER A 113 -15.18 -21.13 -7.84
C SER A 113 -15.28 -19.80 -8.60
N GLY A 114 -14.14 -19.17 -8.94
CA GLY A 114 -14.10 -17.97 -9.77
C GLY A 114 -15.08 -16.86 -9.36
N GLY A 115 -14.75 -16.09 -8.36
CA GLY A 115 -15.53 -14.91 -7.95
C GLY A 115 -16.82 -15.18 -7.18
N LYS A 116 -17.33 -16.41 -7.14
CA LYS A 116 -18.44 -16.78 -6.27
C LYS A 116 -17.90 -17.21 -4.91
N HIS A 117 -17.75 -16.24 -4.00
CA HIS A 117 -17.15 -16.47 -2.68
C HIS A 117 -18.21 -16.91 -1.68
N GLU A 118 -18.53 -18.18 -1.66
CA GLU A 118 -19.38 -18.78 -0.62
C GLU A 118 -18.60 -19.10 0.67
N LYS A 119 -17.26 -19.07 0.64
CA LYS A 119 -16.42 -19.42 1.79
C LYS A 119 -15.39 -18.35 2.09
N THR A 120 -15.34 -17.93 3.34
CA THR A 120 -14.23 -17.09 3.84
C THR A 120 -12.94 -17.88 3.80
N CYS A 121 -11.93 -17.38 3.08
CA CYS A 121 -10.58 -17.93 3.09
C CYS A 121 -9.72 -17.10 4.04
N GLU A 122 -9.15 -17.74 5.04
CA GLU A 122 -8.17 -17.15 5.97
C GLU A 122 -6.82 -17.82 5.73
N ILE A 123 -5.80 -17.01 5.55
CA ILE A 123 -4.41 -17.48 5.48
C ILE A 123 -3.64 -16.69 6.53
N PRO A 124 -3.49 -17.23 7.77
CA PRO A 124 -2.77 -16.55 8.84
C PRO A 124 -1.28 -16.45 8.52
N CYS A 125 -0.60 -15.49 9.11
CA CYS A 125 0.86 -15.43 9.04
C CYS A 125 1.49 -16.65 9.71
N ALA A 126 2.50 -17.25 9.09
CA ALA A 126 3.22 -18.38 9.66
C ALA A 126 3.97 -17.99 10.95
N LYS A 127 4.49 -16.76 11.01
CA LYS A 127 5.19 -16.20 12.18
C LYS A 127 4.27 -15.35 13.06
N VAL A 128 4.67 -15.16 14.31
CA VAL A 128 4.00 -14.30 15.30
C VAL A 128 4.80 -13.02 15.47
N LEU A 129 4.16 -11.87 15.35
CA LEU A 129 4.79 -10.58 15.61
C LEU A 129 5.09 -10.45 17.11
N GLY A 130 6.35 -10.17 17.44
CA GLY A 130 6.81 -10.01 18.81
C GLY A 130 7.27 -11.29 19.53
N GLU A 131 7.08 -12.47 18.93
CA GLU A 131 7.47 -13.76 19.54
C GLU A 131 8.99 -13.84 19.76
N THR A 132 9.79 -13.41 18.80
CA THR A 132 11.27 -13.49 18.87
C THR A 132 11.91 -12.59 19.91
N HIS A 133 11.19 -11.62 20.45
CA HIS A 133 11.61 -10.71 21.51
C HIS A 133 10.76 -10.85 22.78
N ASP A 134 10.00 -11.94 22.91
CA ASP A 134 9.16 -12.26 24.07
C ASP A 134 8.22 -11.10 24.45
N ARG A 135 7.61 -10.44 23.44
CA ARG A 135 6.67 -9.35 23.71
C ARG A 135 5.41 -9.90 24.37
N GLU A 136 4.97 -9.30 25.47
CA GLU A 136 3.82 -9.77 26.25
C GLU A 136 2.53 -9.85 25.41
N LYS A 137 2.35 -8.87 24.49
CA LYS A 137 1.22 -8.84 23.55
C LYS A 137 1.64 -9.28 22.15
N ALA A 138 2.48 -10.33 22.07
CA ALA A 138 2.80 -10.96 20.78
C ALA A 138 1.51 -11.42 20.09
N TRP A 139 1.45 -11.27 18.75
CA TRP A 139 0.21 -11.45 18.02
C TRP A 139 0.45 -12.06 16.64
N ARG A 140 -0.41 -13.00 16.25
CA ARG A 140 -0.43 -13.62 14.92
C ARG A 140 -1.47 -12.96 14.03
N PRO A 141 -1.09 -12.28 12.94
CA PRO A 141 -2.05 -11.79 11.95
C PRO A 141 -2.85 -12.94 11.32
N ARG A 142 -4.17 -12.80 11.27
CA ARG A 142 -5.07 -13.79 10.66
C ARG A 142 -5.05 -13.76 9.13
N SER A 143 -4.38 -12.80 8.54
CA SER A 143 -4.25 -12.63 7.09
C SER A 143 -2.83 -12.27 6.70
N ILE A 144 -2.32 -12.94 5.66
CA ILE A 144 -1.07 -12.56 4.99
C ILE A 144 -1.24 -11.38 4.03
N VAL A 145 -2.48 -10.93 3.78
CA VAL A 145 -2.82 -9.77 2.94
C VAL A 145 -3.55 -8.75 3.80
N ASN A 146 -2.97 -7.56 3.97
CA ASN A 146 -3.48 -6.56 4.89
C ASN A 146 -3.47 -5.14 4.30
N VAL A 147 -4.24 -4.23 4.93
CA VAL A 147 -4.31 -2.82 4.50
C VAL A 147 -3.04 -2.08 4.90
N SER A 148 -2.32 -1.58 3.90
CA SER A 148 -1.11 -0.78 4.08
C SER A 148 -1.40 0.59 4.70
N ALA A 149 -0.33 1.27 5.11
CA ALA A 149 -0.33 2.58 5.73
C ALA A 149 -0.99 3.67 4.87
N MET A 150 -2.20 4.07 5.25
CA MET A 150 -2.96 5.14 4.61
C MET A 150 -3.61 6.03 5.65
N SER A 151 -3.19 7.30 5.72
CA SER A 151 -3.62 8.20 6.78
C SER A 151 -4.96 8.88 6.49
N PHE A 152 -5.75 9.11 7.55
CA PHE A 152 -6.83 10.10 7.51
C PHE A 152 -6.24 11.50 7.26
N GLY A 153 -6.83 12.22 6.33
CA GLY A 153 -6.31 13.47 5.79
C GLY A 153 -5.69 13.28 4.41
N SER A 154 -4.94 12.22 4.16
CA SER A 154 -4.59 11.82 2.79
C SER A 154 -5.80 11.21 2.09
N LEU A 155 -6.49 10.29 2.75
CA LEU A 155 -7.79 9.76 2.35
C LEU A 155 -8.93 10.45 3.12
N SER A 156 -10.14 10.37 2.58
CA SER A 156 -11.37 10.85 3.23
C SER A 156 -11.75 9.99 4.43
N GLN A 157 -12.55 10.55 5.33
CA GLN A 157 -13.11 9.80 6.47
C GLN A 157 -13.88 8.55 6.01
N ASN A 158 -14.71 8.69 4.95
CA ASN A 158 -15.52 7.59 4.45
C ASN A 158 -14.65 6.48 3.84
N ALA A 159 -13.56 6.82 3.14
CA ALA A 159 -12.62 5.84 2.60
C ALA A 159 -11.89 5.06 3.71
N ILE A 160 -11.39 5.76 4.76
CA ILE A 160 -10.75 5.09 5.90
C ILE A 160 -11.76 4.21 6.64
N THR A 161 -12.97 4.69 6.88
CA THR A 161 -14.03 3.90 7.53
C THR A 161 -14.36 2.64 6.72
N ALA A 162 -14.53 2.77 5.39
CA ALA A 162 -14.80 1.64 4.50
C ALA A 162 -13.69 0.59 4.54
N LEU A 163 -12.43 1.02 4.48
CA LEU A 163 -11.27 0.12 4.56
C LEU A 163 -11.19 -0.56 5.93
N SER A 164 -11.44 0.17 7.02
CA SER A 164 -11.37 -0.40 8.37
C SER A 164 -12.50 -1.39 8.65
N LEU A 165 -13.74 -1.09 8.24
CA LEU A 165 -14.87 -2.03 8.30
C LEU A 165 -14.61 -3.27 7.42
N GLY A 166 -14.08 -3.06 6.22
CA GLY A 166 -13.74 -4.13 5.30
C GLY A 166 -12.59 -5.01 5.82
N ALA A 167 -11.58 -4.41 6.44
CA ALA A 167 -10.50 -5.13 7.09
C ALA A 167 -11.01 -6.00 8.24
N LYS A 168 -11.94 -5.48 9.07
CA LYS A 168 -12.63 -6.28 10.08
C LYS A 168 -13.34 -7.48 9.46
N ALA A 169 -14.15 -7.24 8.43
CA ALA A 169 -14.92 -8.30 7.78
C ALA A 169 -14.05 -9.34 7.08
N ALA A 170 -12.86 -8.97 6.63
CA ALA A 170 -11.88 -9.85 6.00
C ALA A 170 -10.86 -10.44 6.97
N ASN A 171 -10.94 -10.17 8.28
CA ASN A 171 -9.94 -10.56 9.28
C ASN A 171 -8.50 -10.09 8.92
N CYS A 172 -8.41 -8.87 8.36
CA CYS A 172 -7.14 -8.20 8.06
C CYS A 172 -6.84 -7.14 9.13
N TYR A 173 -5.58 -6.79 9.30
CA TYR A 173 -5.26 -5.56 10.02
C TYR A 173 -5.27 -4.34 9.10
N HIS A 174 -5.46 -3.16 9.70
CA HIS A 174 -5.36 -1.86 9.03
C HIS A 174 -4.21 -1.05 9.62
N ASN A 175 -3.24 -0.68 8.80
CA ASN A 175 -2.17 0.23 9.19
C ASN A 175 -2.63 1.68 9.01
N THR A 176 -2.53 2.49 10.08
CA THR A 176 -3.08 3.85 10.10
C THR A 176 -2.38 4.85 9.20
N GLY A 177 -1.16 4.55 8.75
CA GLY A 177 -0.28 5.58 8.19
C GLY A 177 0.13 6.63 9.22
N GLU A 178 1.00 7.55 8.81
CA GLU A 178 1.68 8.51 9.69
C GLU A 178 0.83 9.71 10.15
N GLY A 179 -0.47 9.75 9.86
CA GLY A 179 -1.35 10.87 10.18
C GLY A 179 -1.93 10.89 11.60
N GLY A 180 -1.50 9.98 12.46
CA GLY A 180 -2.08 9.74 13.77
C GLY A 180 -3.27 8.77 13.70
N LEU A 181 -3.69 8.33 14.87
CA LEU A 181 -4.79 7.39 15.05
C LEU A 181 -6.13 8.12 15.03
N SER A 182 -6.91 7.97 13.97
CA SER A 182 -8.20 8.65 13.81
C SER A 182 -9.38 7.79 14.29
N PRO A 183 -10.55 8.41 14.63
CA PRO A 183 -11.76 7.66 14.95
C PRO A 183 -12.23 6.73 13.83
N TYR A 184 -11.87 7.05 12.58
CA TYR A 184 -12.25 6.30 11.39
C TYR A 184 -11.49 4.97 11.24
N HIS A 185 -10.34 4.82 11.91
CA HIS A 185 -9.65 3.54 12.06
C HIS A 185 -10.28 2.64 13.14
N ARG A 186 -11.17 3.18 14.02
CA ARG A 186 -11.80 2.46 15.14
C ARG A 186 -13.07 1.69 14.72
N GLN A 187 -12.98 0.87 13.68
CA GLN A 187 -14.14 0.11 13.21
C GLN A 187 -14.11 -1.37 13.62
N GLY A 188 -13.19 -1.73 14.53
CA GLY A 188 -13.09 -3.06 15.11
C GLY A 188 -12.23 -4.05 14.32
N ALA A 189 -11.47 -3.61 13.32
CA ALA A 189 -10.34 -4.36 12.77
C ALA A 189 -9.15 -4.29 13.74
N ASP A 190 -8.25 -5.27 13.65
CA ASP A 190 -6.92 -5.15 14.25
C ASP A 190 -6.17 -3.99 13.59
N VAL A 191 -5.44 -3.21 14.37
CA VAL A 191 -4.77 -1.98 13.91
C VAL A 191 -3.28 -2.01 14.21
N ILE A 192 -2.48 -1.61 13.24
CA ILE A 192 -1.08 -1.21 13.42
C ILE A 192 -1.03 0.32 13.37
N TRP A 193 -0.58 0.95 14.44
CA TRP A 193 -0.39 2.39 14.48
C TRP A 193 0.98 2.77 13.94
N GLN A 194 1.01 3.54 12.85
CA GLN A 194 2.27 3.99 12.28
C GLN A 194 2.66 5.36 12.83
N ILE A 195 3.88 5.47 13.33
CA ILE A 195 4.51 6.69 13.82
C ILE A 195 5.54 7.16 12.79
N GLY A 196 5.28 8.31 12.18
CA GLY A 196 6.22 8.97 11.28
C GLY A 196 7.04 10.05 11.98
N THR A 197 7.90 10.74 11.22
CA THR A 197 8.81 11.79 11.69
C THR A 197 8.13 13.02 12.31
N GLY A 198 6.83 13.19 12.07
CA GLY A 198 6.02 14.26 12.69
C GLY A 198 5.38 13.86 14.01
N TYR A 199 5.52 12.60 14.46
CA TYR A 199 4.96 12.06 15.71
C TYR A 199 3.47 12.37 15.93
N PHE A 200 2.68 12.45 14.85
CA PHE A 200 1.26 12.78 14.95
C PHE A 200 0.50 11.77 15.79
N GLY A 201 -0.21 12.28 16.80
CA GLY A 201 -0.92 11.48 17.80
C GLY A 201 -0.11 11.17 19.06
N CYS A 202 1.22 11.34 19.04
CA CYS A 202 2.10 11.15 20.21
C CYS A 202 3.19 12.25 20.33
N ARG A 203 2.89 13.48 19.88
CA ARG A 203 3.82 14.60 19.96
C ARG A 203 3.49 15.58 21.09
N ASP A 204 4.52 16.23 21.62
CA ASP A 204 4.37 17.37 22.51
C ASP A 204 4.02 18.67 21.75
N LYS A 205 3.88 19.78 22.48
CA LYS A 205 3.59 21.10 21.90
C LYS A 205 4.71 21.64 21.01
N SER A 206 5.93 21.17 21.21
CA SER A 206 7.12 21.54 20.41
C SER A 206 7.29 20.67 19.17
N GLY A 207 6.49 19.62 19.04
CA GLY A 207 6.54 18.68 17.91
C GLY A 207 7.43 17.48 18.12
N ASN A 208 8.01 17.30 19.29
CA ASN A 208 8.87 16.17 19.64
C ASN A 208 8.03 14.96 20.09
N PHE A 209 8.63 13.78 20.06
CA PHE A 209 8.03 12.57 20.59
C PHE A 209 7.74 12.70 22.09
N SER A 210 6.56 12.24 22.52
CA SER A 210 6.14 12.18 23.91
C SER A 210 5.62 10.78 24.25
N MET A 211 6.31 10.10 25.18
CA MET A 211 5.91 8.78 25.66
C MET A 211 4.55 8.83 26.36
N ASP A 212 4.28 9.87 27.15
CA ASP A 212 3.00 10.01 27.86
C ASP A 212 1.83 10.09 26.87
N ARG A 213 1.97 10.88 25.80
CA ARG A 213 0.97 10.98 24.73
C ARG A 213 0.80 9.66 23.98
N LEU A 214 1.88 8.94 23.76
CA LEU A 214 1.82 7.61 23.16
C LEU A 214 1.00 6.67 24.03
N LEU A 215 1.28 6.59 25.34
CA LEU A 215 0.57 5.74 26.27
C LEU A 215 -0.91 6.11 26.41
N GLU A 216 -1.24 7.42 26.47
CA GLU A 216 -2.63 7.91 26.43
C GLU A 216 -3.37 7.38 25.20
N THR A 217 -2.72 7.45 24.03
CA THR A 217 -3.31 6.99 22.76
C THR A 217 -3.49 5.48 22.74
N VAL A 218 -2.46 4.71 23.17
CA VAL A 218 -2.52 3.25 23.26
C VAL A 218 -3.62 2.79 24.20
N ALA A 219 -3.73 3.39 25.39
CA ALA A 219 -4.77 3.06 26.37
C ALA A 219 -6.19 3.33 25.85
N SER A 220 -6.35 4.29 24.95
CA SER A 220 -7.64 4.64 24.35
C SER A 220 -8.11 3.68 23.27
N TYR A 221 -7.31 2.68 22.84
CA TYR A 221 -7.55 1.89 21.63
C TYR A 221 -7.41 0.37 21.82
N GLY A 222 -8.51 -0.33 22.08
CA GLY A 222 -8.49 -1.75 22.44
C GLY A 222 -8.09 -2.74 21.33
N SER A 223 -8.17 -2.35 20.05
CA SER A 223 -7.80 -3.20 18.90
C SER A 223 -6.42 -2.89 18.32
N LEU A 224 -5.59 -2.13 19.05
CA LEU A 224 -4.21 -1.88 18.67
C LEU A 224 -3.34 -3.12 18.94
N ARG A 225 -2.69 -3.62 17.87
CA ARG A 225 -1.90 -4.85 17.92
C ARG A 225 -0.40 -4.61 17.81
N GLY A 226 0.02 -3.46 17.31
CA GLY A 226 1.43 -3.13 17.18
C GLY A 226 1.66 -1.69 16.76
N ILE A 227 2.92 -1.26 16.86
CA ILE A 227 3.36 0.09 16.48
C ILE A 227 4.43 -0.04 15.40
N GLU A 228 4.30 0.72 14.32
CA GLU A 228 5.27 0.75 13.22
C GLU A 228 5.98 2.11 13.16
N VAL A 229 7.29 2.14 13.35
CA VAL A 229 8.11 3.35 13.18
C VAL A 229 8.49 3.49 11.71
N LYS A 230 7.98 4.54 11.07
CA LYS A 230 8.24 4.78 9.66
C LYS A 230 9.48 5.62 9.48
N LEU A 231 10.54 5.02 8.94
CA LEU A 231 11.78 5.70 8.56
C LEU A 231 11.65 6.39 7.21
N SER A 232 11.07 5.69 6.22
CA SER A 232 10.82 6.25 4.89
C SER A 232 9.72 5.47 4.15
N GLN A 233 9.41 5.89 2.91
CA GLN A 233 8.48 5.21 2.01
C GLN A 233 9.01 5.20 0.58
N GLY A 234 8.65 4.17 -0.22
CA GLY A 234 9.17 3.97 -1.57
C GLY A 234 8.99 5.13 -2.53
N ALA A 235 7.81 5.74 -2.53
CA ALA A 235 7.49 6.82 -3.47
C ALA A 235 8.22 8.16 -3.21
N LYS A 236 8.77 8.38 -2.03
CA LYS A 236 9.52 9.61 -1.67
C LYS A 236 10.45 9.40 -0.47
N PRO A 237 11.47 8.54 -0.60
CA PRO A 237 12.39 8.28 0.50
C PRO A 237 13.19 9.51 0.88
N GLY A 238 13.46 9.70 2.19
CA GLY A 238 14.22 10.85 2.70
C GLY A 238 13.50 12.19 2.57
N LYS A 239 12.25 12.22 2.16
CA LYS A 239 11.40 13.41 2.11
C LYS A 239 10.20 13.26 3.02
N GLY A 240 10.03 14.19 3.94
CA GLY A 240 8.90 14.21 4.86
C GLY A 240 7.53 14.27 4.17
N GLY A 241 6.48 13.94 4.91
CA GLY A 241 5.11 14.04 4.45
C GLY A 241 4.70 15.50 4.20
N VAL A 242 3.86 15.71 3.19
CA VAL A 242 3.22 17.00 2.91
C VAL A 242 1.71 16.78 2.85
N LEU A 243 0.97 17.49 3.69
CA LEU A 243 -0.48 17.60 3.59
C LEU A 243 -0.83 19.07 3.29
N PRO A 244 -1.34 19.38 2.09
CA PRO A 244 -1.67 20.76 1.71
C PRO A 244 -2.72 21.38 2.62
N ALA A 245 -2.61 22.69 2.87
CA ALA A 245 -3.51 23.48 3.74
C ALA A 245 -4.99 23.22 3.47
N ALA A 246 -5.36 23.11 2.20
CA ALA A 246 -6.75 22.81 1.77
C ALA A 246 -7.31 21.49 2.32
N LYS A 247 -6.43 20.55 2.75
CA LYS A 247 -6.81 19.29 3.36
C LYS A 247 -6.70 19.29 4.89
N VAL A 248 -6.11 20.32 5.51
CA VAL A 248 -5.92 20.40 6.96
C VAL A 248 -7.16 21.00 7.60
N THR A 249 -8.19 20.17 7.77
CA THR A 249 -9.42 20.54 8.48
C THR A 249 -9.17 20.70 9.99
N PRO A 250 -10.06 21.37 10.74
CA PRO A 250 -9.93 21.46 12.20
C PRO A 250 -9.83 20.10 12.90
N GLU A 251 -10.52 19.08 12.40
CA GLU A 251 -10.44 17.72 12.93
C GLU A 251 -9.07 17.09 12.70
N ILE A 252 -8.53 17.18 11.48
CA ILE A 252 -7.19 16.67 11.13
C ILE A 252 -6.15 17.42 11.94
N ALA A 253 -6.29 18.73 12.09
CA ALA A 253 -5.39 19.55 12.90
C ALA A 253 -5.35 19.08 14.35
N ARG A 254 -6.51 18.80 14.95
CA ARG A 254 -6.63 18.27 16.32
C ARG A 254 -5.96 16.89 16.46
N ILE A 255 -6.20 15.96 15.52
CA ILE A 255 -5.61 14.61 15.55
C ILE A 255 -4.08 14.67 15.43
N ARG A 256 -3.57 15.56 14.57
CA ARG A 256 -2.14 15.70 14.32
C ARG A 256 -1.42 16.60 15.32
N GLY A 257 -2.14 17.38 16.14
CA GLY A 257 -1.57 18.38 17.03
C GLY A 257 -0.90 19.52 16.27
N ILE A 258 -1.56 20.05 15.22
CA ILE A 258 -1.08 21.12 14.33
C ILE A 258 -2.13 22.21 14.15
N GLU A 259 -1.77 23.31 13.47
CA GLU A 259 -2.69 24.41 13.16
C GLU A 259 -3.55 24.11 11.93
N ALA A 260 -4.85 24.36 12.01
CA ALA A 260 -5.79 24.15 10.91
C ALA A 260 -5.56 25.14 9.77
N GLY A 261 -5.80 24.71 8.53
CA GLY A 261 -5.70 25.57 7.35
C GLY A 261 -4.30 26.01 6.96
N LYS A 262 -3.27 25.40 7.54
CA LYS A 262 -1.85 25.57 7.13
C LYS A 262 -1.28 24.27 6.58
N ASP A 263 -0.32 24.40 5.66
CA ASP A 263 0.41 23.25 5.15
C ASP A 263 1.10 22.50 6.30
N CYS A 264 0.91 21.20 6.32
CA CYS A 264 1.51 20.31 7.32
C CYS A 264 2.71 19.59 6.70
N PHE A 265 3.90 19.90 7.18
CA PHE A 265 5.15 19.25 6.80
C PHE A 265 5.62 18.33 7.93
N SER A 266 6.02 17.11 7.57
CA SER A 266 6.78 16.25 8.48
C SER A 266 8.27 16.46 8.25
N PRO A 267 9.12 16.43 9.31
CA PRO A 267 10.57 16.44 9.15
C PRO A 267 11.08 15.31 8.26
N ASN A 268 12.29 15.45 7.70
CA ASN A 268 12.89 14.42 6.85
C ASN A 268 13.37 13.20 7.65
N GLY A 269 13.70 13.38 8.93
CA GLY A 269 14.15 12.33 9.85
C GLY A 269 13.50 12.44 11.22
N HIS A 270 13.66 11.43 12.04
CA HIS A 270 13.20 11.43 13.42
C HIS A 270 14.10 12.28 14.31
N SER A 271 13.51 13.05 15.24
CA SER A 271 14.27 13.79 16.26
C SER A 271 14.62 12.95 17.48
N ALA A 272 13.94 11.81 17.68
CA ALA A 272 14.15 10.93 18.84
C ALA A 272 15.37 9.99 18.68
N PHE A 273 15.87 9.80 17.46
CA PHE A 273 17.04 8.96 17.18
C PHE A 273 17.71 9.39 15.87
N HIS A 274 18.99 9.07 15.70
CA HIS A 274 19.81 9.50 14.56
C HIS A 274 20.81 8.45 14.06
N ASP A 275 20.88 7.29 14.72
CA ASP A 275 21.67 6.11 14.35
C ASP A 275 20.94 4.83 14.70
N VAL A 276 21.53 3.67 14.37
CA VAL A 276 20.92 2.36 14.59
C VAL A 276 20.78 2.05 16.08
N ASP A 277 21.76 2.39 16.90
CA ASP A 277 21.74 2.12 18.34
C ASP A 277 20.63 2.90 19.05
N SER A 278 20.54 4.20 18.80
CA SER A 278 19.48 5.05 19.35
C SER A 278 18.09 4.68 18.82
N MET A 279 17.98 4.21 17.56
CA MET A 279 16.74 3.69 17.01
C MET A 279 16.29 2.39 17.72
N ILE A 280 17.21 1.45 17.95
CA ILE A 280 16.89 0.21 18.69
C ILE A 280 16.43 0.54 20.10
N LEU A 281 17.13 1.45 20.78
CA LEU A 281 16.72 1.91 22.12
C LEU A 281 15.33 2.54 22.11
N PHE A 282 15.00 3.35 21.12
CA PHE A 282 13.69 3.96 20.96
C PHE A 282 12.59 2.90 20.75
N ILE A 283 12.84 1.89 19.90
CA ILE A 283 11.94 0.76 19.66
C ILE A 283 11.70 0.00 20.97
N GLU A 284 12.76 -0.35 21.70
CA GLU A 284 12.66 -1.10 22.94
C GLU A 284 11.95 -0.31 24.07
N GLN A 285 12.15 1.01 24.13
CA GLN A 285 11.43 1.87 25.06
C GLN A 285 9.92 1.83 24.81
N ILE A 286 9.50 1.94 23.54
CA ILE A 286 8.09 1.85 23.15
C ILE A 286 7.55 0.45 23.45
N ALA A 287 8.26 -0.60 23.07
CA ALA A 287 7.82 -1.98 23.27
C ALA A 287 7.63 -2.30 24.74
N ARG A 288 8.57 -1.92 25.61
CA ARG A 288 8.48 -2.12 27.08
C ARG A 288 7.34 -1.31 27.70
N ALA A 289 7.15 -0.06 27.29
CA ALA A 289 6.12 0.81 27.84
C ALA A 289 4.71 0.39 27.44
N THR A 290 4.52 -0.15 26.22
CA THR A 290 3.21 -0.54 25.67
C THR A 290 2.93 -2.03 25.74
N GLN A 291 3.99 -2.85 25.89
CA GLN A 291 3.96 -4.31 25.78
C GLN A 291 3.59 -4.82 24.36
N LEU A 292 3.43 -3.93 23.41
CA LEU A 292 3.09 -4.23 22.03
C LEU A 292 4.35 -4.55 21.22
N PRO A 293 4.24 -5.40 20.20
CA PRO A 293 5.26 -5.55 19.17
C PRO A 293 5.51 -4.21 18.46
N VAL A 294 6.79 -3.94 18.12
CA VAL A 294 7.20 -2.71 17.42
C VAL A 294 8.03 -3.06 16.20
N GLY A 295 7.58 -2.63 15.02
CA GLY A 295 8.29 -2.80 13.76
C GLY A 295 8.78 -1.50 13.17
N ILE A 296 9.50 -1.62 12.06
CA ILE A 296 9.92 -0.48 11.25
C ILE A 296 9.42 -0.61 9.81
N LYS A 297 9.22 0.55 9.13
CA LYS A 297 8.98 0.60 7.69
C LYS A 297 10.00 1.50 7.01
N SER A 298 10.63 0.99 5.94
CA SER A 298 11.58 1.78 5.16
C SER A 298 11.57 1.40 3.68
N ALA A 299 11.91 2.38 2.84
CA ALA A 299 12.40 2.16 1.49
C ALA A 299 13.86 1.70 1.54
N VAL A 300 14.36 1.17 0.43
CA VAL A 300 15.74 0.68 0.32
C VAL A 300 16.53 1.54 -0.66
N GLY A 301 17.67 2.00 -0.19
CA GLY A 301 18.74 2.62 -0.98
C GLY A 301 20.07 1.93 -0.69
N HIS A 302 20.92 2.58 0.08
CA HIS A 302 22.18 2.01 0.56
C HIS A 302 21.96 0.88 1.58
N LEU A 303 22.90 -0.07 1.66
CA LEU A 303 22.76 -1.26 2.49
C LEU A 303 23.48 -1.18 3.84
N GLU A 304 24.26 -0.14 4.08
CA GLU A 304 25.04 0.03 5.32
C GLU A 304 24.14 0.01 6.56
N PHE A 305 23.04 0.76 6.54
CA PHE A 305 22.05 0.77 7.60
C PHE A 305 21.49 -0.63 7.90
N TRP A 306 21.17 -1.41 6.87
CA TRP A 306 20.59 -2.74 7.02
C TRP A 306 21.59 -3.74 7.59
N ARG A 307 22.86 -3.64 7.18
CA ARG A 307 23.94 -4.47 7.70
C ARG A 307 24.20 -4.16 9.18
N GLU A 308 24.31 -2.89 9.51
CA GLU A 308 24.48 -2.44 10.89
C GLU A 308 23.33 -2.88 11.77
N LEU A 309 22.07 -2.70 11.32
CA LEU A 309 20.88 -3.15 12.05
C LEU A 309 20.93 -4.65 12.32
N ALA A 310 21.19 -5.48 11.32
CA ALA A 310 21.28 -6.94 11.49
C ALA A 310 22.39 -7.34 12.50
N GLN A 311 23.55 -6.69 12.42
CA GLN A 311 24.68 -6.95 13.35
C GLN A 311 24.33 -6.53 14.78
N ARG A 312 23.70 -5.38 14.97
CA ARG A 312 23.26 -4.91 16.30
C ARG A 312 22.18 -5.80 16.88
N MET A 313 21.20 -6.20 16.09
CA MET A 313 20.17 -7.16 16.52
C MET A 313 20.79 -8.51 16.95
N ARG A 314 21.76 -9.02 16.19
CA ARG A 314 22.49 -10.24 16.55
C ARG A 314 23.28 -10.09 17.87
N ALA A 315 23.93 -8.94 18.05
CA ALA A 315 24.77 -8.69 19.22
C ALA A 315 23.96 -8.46 20.50
N THR A 316 22.79 -7.81 20.40
CA THR A 316 22.00 -7.38 21.58
C THR A 316 20.77 -8.26 21.84
N GLY A 317 20.30 -9.01 20.84
CA GLY A 317 19.01 -9.69 20.88
C GLY A 317 17.80 -8.73 20.88
N GLN A 318 18.01 -7.44 20.61
CA GLN A 318 16.99 -6.37 20.59
C GLN A 318 16.81 -5.82 19.19
N GLY A 319 15.63 -5.23 18.93
CA GLY A 319 15.36 -4.60 17.63
C GLY A 319 13.90 -4.70 17.21
N PRO A 320 13.58 -4.38 15.93
CA PRO A 320 12.23 -4.44 15.43
C PRO A 320 11.69 -5.88 15.36
N ASP A 321 10.43 -6.07 15.75
CA ASP A 321 9.73 -7.34 15.67
C ASP A 321 9.37 -7.70 14.22
N TRP A 322 9.16 -6.68 13.39
CA TRP A 322 8.98 -6.84 11.94
C TRP A 322 9.62 -5.69 11.17
N ILE A 323 9.95 -5.98 9.92
CA ILE A 323 10.49 -5.00 8.97
C ILE A 323 9.60 -4.94 7.74
N THR A 324 9.01 -3.78 7.48
CA THR A 324 8.26 -3.50 6.27
C THR A 324 9.19 -2.86 5.22
N ILE A 325 9.45 -3.57 4.14
CA ILE A 325 10.17 -3.04 2.97
C ILE A 325 9.15 -2.44 2.00
N ASP A 326 9.30 -1.15 1.73
CA ASP A 326 8.44 -0.41 0.80
C ASP A 326 9.18 -0.14 -0.52
N GLY A 327 8.81 -0.83 -1.58
CA GLY A 327 9.44 -0.70 -2.89
C GLY A 327 9.19 0.65 -3.56
N GLY A 328 10.06 1.01 -4.51
CA GLY A 328 9.93 2.22 -5.32
C GLY A 328 8.61 2.30 -6.09
N GLU A 329 7.98 1.16 -6.39
CA GLU A 329 6.65 1.06 -6.99
C GLU A 329 5.54 1.56 -6.05
N GLY A 330 5.81 1.82 -4.77
CA GLY A 330 4.85 2.27 -3.78
C GLY A 330 4.15 3.56 -4.19
N GLY A 331 2.90 3.73 -3.73
CA GLY A 331 2.11 4.93 -4.00
C GLY A 331 2.25 6.00 -2.92
N THR A 332 1.86 7.22 -3.27
CA THR A 332 1.73 8.35 -2.32
C THR A 332 0.65 9.31 -2.78
N GLY A 333 0.11 10.10 -1.84
CA GLY A 333 -0.83 11.17 -2.17
C GLY A 333 -0.19 12.35 -2.92
N ALA A 334 1.09 12.61 -2.67
CA ALA A 334 1.86 13.68 -3.33
C ALA A 334 3.36 13.40 -3.21
N ALA A 335 4.08 13.44 -4.33
CA ALA A 335 5.53 13.38 -4.40
C ALA A 335 6.04 14.18 -5.60
N PRO A 336 7.24 14.75 -5.56
CA PRO A 336 7.93 15.21 -6.76
C PRO A 336 8.23 14.01 -7.68
N LEU A 337 8.10 14.21 -8.98
CA LEU A 337 8.25 13.14 -9.99
C LEU A 337 9.60 12.41 -9.85
N THR A 338 10.70 13.14 -9.71
CA THR A 338 12.04 12.56 -9.53
C THR A 338 12.12 11.59 -8.34
N PHE A 339 11.46 11.93 -7.21
CA PHE A 339 11.43 11.04 -6.05
C PHE A 339 10.61 9.78 -6.31
N ALA A 340 9.48 9.91 -6.99
CA ALA A 340 8.61 8.78 -7.29
C ALA A 340 9.26 7.79 -8.27
N ASP A 341 10.06 8.29 -9.22
CA ASP A 341 10.53 7.49 -10.34
C ASP A 341 11.99 7.03 -10.20
N HIS A 342 12.84 7.68 -9.35
CA HIS A 342 14.28 7.48 -9.44
C HIS A 342 15.04 7.31 -8.11
N VAL A 343 14.40 7.39 -6.93
CA VAL A 343 15.16 7.51 -5.67
C VAL A 343 15.17 6.23 -4.83
N SER A 344 14.15 5.36 -4.93
CA SER A 344 14.07 4.11 -4.19
C SER A 344 14.35 2.92 -5.10
N LEU A 345 14.97 1.87 -4.56
CA LEU A 345 15.05 0.60 -5.29
C LEU A 345 13.65 -0.01 -5.46
N PRO A 346 13.37 -0.63 -6.62
CA PRO A 346 12.18 -1.45 -6.81
C PRO A 346 12.10 -2.55 -5.77
N PHE A 347 10.87 -2.96 -5.41
CA PHE A 347 10.61 -3.90 -4.32
C PHE A 347 11.46 -5.18 -4.40
N LYS A 348 11.42 -5.88 -5.51
CA LYS A 348 12.16 -7.14 -5.68
C LYS A 348 13.66 -6.97 -5.38
N THR A 349 14.27 -5.93 -5.94
CA THR A 349 15.70 -5.65 -5.75
C THR A 349 16.01 -5.17 -4.34
N GLY A 350 15.19 -4.29 -3.78
CA GLY A 350 15.39 -3.76 -2.44
C GLY A 350 15.22 -4.84 -1.38
N PHE A 351 14.11 -5.59 -1.44
CA PHE A 351 13.81 -6.65 -0.50
C PHE A 351 14.89 -7.74 -0.49
N THR A 352 15.25 -8.28 -1.66
CA THR A 352 16.20 -9.39 -1.75
C THR A 352 17.57 -9.02 -1.20
N ARG A 353 18.05 -7.79 -1.44
CA ARG A 353 19.32 -7.31 -0.90
C ARG A 353 19.28 -7.19 0.62
N VAL A 354 18.18 -6.67 1.19
CA VAL A 354 18.03 -6.57 2.64
C VAL A 354 17.89 -7.96 3.26
N TYR A 355 17.02 -8.81 2.71
CA TYR A 355 16.84 -10.17 3.21
C TYR A 355 18.14 -10.97 3.24
N LYS A 356 18.90 -10.93 2.12
CA LYS A 356 20.24 -11.56 2.06
C LYS A 356 21.19 -10.99 3.11
N THR A 357 21.20 -9.68 3.33
CA THR A 357 22.03 -9.06 4.38
C THR A 357 21.71 -9.63 5.76
N PHE A 358 20.42 -9.80 6.08
CA PHE A 358 19.98 -10.40 7.34
C PHE A 358 20.27 -11.91 7.39
N GLN A 359 20.17 -12.62 6.27
CA GLN A 359 20.51 -14.05 6.18
C GLN A 359 22.01 -14.27 6.42
N ASP A 360 22.86 -13.45 5.82
CA ASP A 360 24.32 -13.51 6.02
C ASP A 360 24.70 -13.31 7.50
N GLU A 361 23.91 -12.51 8.24
CA GLU A 361 24.05 -12.29 9.69
C GLU A 361 23.23 -13.30 10.55
N LYS A 362 22.55 -14.28 9.93
CA LYS A 362 21.66 -15.27 10.59
C LYS A 362 20.52 -14.64 11.39
N MET A 363 19.97 -13.55 10.87
CA MET A 363 18.90 -12.78 11.48
C MET A 363 17.59 -12.80 10.69
N SER A 364 17.55 -13.43 9.49
CA SER A 364 16.37 -13.45 8.62
C SER A 364 15.15 -14.08 9.28
N ASP A 365 15.34 -15.11 10.12
CA ASP A 365 14.25 -15.81 10.81
C ASP A 365 13.82 -15.12 12.11
N ARG A 366 14.61 -14.17 12.60
CA ARG A 366 14.33 -13.40 13.81
C ARG A 366 13.36 -12.24 13.59
N VAL A 367 12.96 -11.99 12.36
CA VAL A 367 12.13 -10.87 11.93
C VAL A 367 10.94 -11.39 11.14
N VAL A 368 9.77 -10.77 11.32
CA VAL A 368 8.65 -10.94 10.39
C VAL A 368 8.81 -9.97 9.22
N TRP A 369 8.85 -10.49 8.01
CA TRP A 369 9.07 -9.70 6.81
C TRP A 369 7.76 -9.25 6.17
N VAL A 370 7.57 -7.94 6.04
CA VAL A 370 6.39 -7.36 5.41
C VAL A 370 6.78 -6.70 4.10
N GLY A 371 6.12 -7.10 3.01
CA GLY A 371 6.30 -6.50 1.69
C GLY A 371 5.25 -5.44 1.39
N SER A 372 5.66 -4.32 0.81
CA SER A 372 4.78 -3.25 0.31
C SER A 372 5.34 -2.68 -0.99
N GLY A 373 4.49 -2.42 -1.98
CA GLY A 373 4.89 -1.90 -3.29
C GLY A 373 4.24 -2.66 -4.44
N LYS A 374 2.96 -2.38 -4.74
CA LYS A 374 2.19 -2.97 -5.84
C LYS A 374 2.09 -4.51 -5.75
N LEU A 375 1.90 -5.06 -4.54
CA LEU A 375 1.84 -6.50 -4.26
C LEU A 375 0.42 -7.05 -4.14
N GLY A 376 -0.61 -6.28 -4.47
CA GLY A 376 -2.01 -6.65 -4.31
C GLY A 376 -2.59 -7.47 -5.46
N PHE A 377 -1.78 -8.38 -6.03
CA PHE A 377 -2.17 -9.39 -7.01
C PHE A 377 -1.61 -10.74 -6.59
N PRO A 378 -2.32 -11.85 -6.82
CA PRO A 378 -1.91 -13.17 -6.37
C PRO A 378 -0.51 -13.59 -6.84
N ASP A 379 -0.21 -13.38 -8.11
CA ASP A 379 1.09 -13.66 -8.72
C ASP A 379 2.23 -12.87 -8.05
N ARG A 380 2.03 -11.57 -7.82
CA ARG A 380 3.03 -10.70 -7.18
C ARG A 380 3.24 -11.03 -5.71
N ALA A 381 2.15 -11.40 -5.02
CA ALA A 381 2.24 -11.84 -3.63
C ALA A 381 3.01 -13.15 -3.52
N ILE A 382 2.77 -14.14 -4.39
CA ILE A 382 3.48 -15.42 -4.40
C ILE A 382 4.97 -15.20 -4.71
N VAL A 383 5.31 -14.38 -5.69
CA VAL A 383 6.70 -14.00 -5.96
C VAL A 383 7.34 -13.35 -4.73
N ALA A 384 6.61 -12.50 -4.00
CA ALA A 384 7.12 -11.90 -2.76
C ALA A 384 7.33 -12.96 -1.66
N PHE A 385 6.39 -13.89 -1.46
CA PHE A 385 6.54 -15.00 -0.50
C PHE A 385 7.75 -15.88 -0.84
N SER A 386 7.96 -16.18 -2.12
CA SER A 386 9.13 -16.96 -2.57
C SER A 386 10.47 -16.27 -2.28
N MET A 387 10.49 -14.94 -2.18
CA MET A 387 11.66 -14.17 -1.78
C MET A 387 11.89 -14.10 -0.27
N GLY A 388 10.93 -14.52 0.54
CA GLY A 388 11.06 -14.48 1.99
C GLY A 388 10.07 -13.56 2.72
N VAL A 389 9.14 -12.94 2.05
CA VAL A 389 8.06 -12.14 2.67
C VAL A 389 7.11 -13.04 3.45
N ASP A 390 6.68 -12.61 4.63
CA ASP A 390 5.69 -13.30 5.45
C ASP A 390 4.28 -12.71 5.26
N ILE A 391 4.21 -11.40 5.01
CA ILE A 391 2.96 -10.63 4.90
C ILE A 391 3.09 -9.61 3.77
N VAL A 392 2.04 -9.41 2.99
CA VAL A 392 1.95 -8.31 2.02
C VAL A 392 0.97 -7.24 2.50
N ASN A 393 1.40 -5.98 2.44
CA ASN A 393 0.60 -4.80 2.73
C ASN A 393 0.23 -4.11 1.42
N ILE A 394 -1.08 -3.92 1.18
CA ILE A 394 -1.64 -3.37 -0.05
C ILE A 394 -2.32 -2.02 0.20
N ALA A 395 -2.09 -1.04 -0.65
CA ALA A 395 -2.66 0.30 -0.52
C ALA A 395 -3.56 0.66 -1.72
N ARG A 396 -2.97 0.84 -2.90
CA ARG A 396 -3.70 1.33 -4.07
C ARG A 396 -4.72 0.31 -4.56
N GLU A 397 -4.41 -0.97 -4.51
CA GLU A 397 -5.32 -2.05 -4.83
C GLU A 397 -6.52 -2.06 -3.86
N ALA A 398 -6.29 -1.83 -2.57
CA ALA A 398 -7.35 -1.63 -1.60
C ALA A 398 -8.20 -0.38 -1.90
N MET A 399 -7.57 0.72 -2.34
CA MET A 399 -8.32 1.91 -2.78
C MET A 399 -9.13 1.64 -4.04
N LEU A 400 -8.60 0.91 -5.03
CA LEU A 400 -9.33 0.53 -6.23
C LEU A 400 -10.56 -0.30 -5.87
N SER A 401 -10.43 -1.26 -4.96
CA SER A 401 -11.55 -2.10 -4.53
C SER A 401 -12.72 -1.29 -3.91
N ILE A 402 -12.45 -0.17 -3.23
CA ILE A 402 -13.48 0.71 -2.66
C ILE A 402 -13.95 1.82 -3.61
N GLY A 403 -13.51 1.81 -4.88
CA GLY A 403 -14.02 2.71 -5.91
C GLY A 403 -13.05 3.78 -6.41
N CYS A 404 -11.75 3.71 -6.11
CA CYS A 404 -10.75 4.52 -6.80
C CYS A 404 -10.73 4.18 -8.29
N ILE A 405 -10.60 5.19 -9.14
CA ILE A 405 -10.57 5.04 -10.61
C ILE A 405 -9.21 5.39 -11.22
N GLN A 406 -8.17 5.50 -10.40
CA GLN A 406 -6.82 5.91 -10.86
C GLN A 406 -6.80 7.27 -11.58
N ALA A 407 -7.60 8.24 -11.12
CA ALA A 407 -7.66 9.58 -11.73
C ALA A 407 -6.38 10.42 -11.53
N LEU A 408 -5.42 9.95 -10.73
CA LEU A 408 -4.13 10.59 -10.42
C LEU A 408 -4.24 12.02 -9.84
N LYS A 409 -5.41 12.40 -9.32
CA LYS A 409 -5.72 13.73 -8.73
C LYS A 409 -5.62 13.76 -7.20
N CYS A 410 -4.91 12.78 -6.59
CA CYS A 410 -4.84 12.65 -5.12
C CYS A 410 -4.19 13.86 -4.43
N HIS A 411 -3.24 14.52 -5.10
CA HIS A 411 -2.50 15.69 -4.59
C HIS A 411 -3.34 16.98 -4.61
N THR A 412 -4.40 17.06 -5.41
CA THR A 412 -5.20 18.28 -5.60
C THR A 412 -6.32 18.47 -4.58
N GLY A 413 -6.72 17.39 -3.87
CA GLY A 413 -7.94 17.39 -3.07
C GLY A 413 -9.24 17.19 -3.87
N GLY A 414 -9.18 17.24 -5.21
CA GLY A 414 -10.31 17.09 -6.14
C GLY A 414 -10.51 15.66 -6.65
N CYS A 415 -10.31 14.64 -5.81
CA CYS A 415 -10.53 13.25 -6.20
C CYS A 415 -11.99 12.99 -6.58
N PRO A 416 -12.31 12.67 -7.85
CA PRO A 416 -13.70 12.54 -8.31
C PRO A 416 -14.42 11.33 -7.68
N ALA A 417 -13.66 10.31 -7.25
CA ALA A 417 -14.20 9.12 -6.62
C ALA A 417 -14.39 9.27 -5.09
N GLY A 418 -14.13 10.43 -4.51
CA GLY A 418 -14.31 10.66 -3.06
C GLY A 418 -13.27 10.00 -2.15
N VAL A 419 -12.29 9.26 -2.69
CA VAL A 419 -11.31 8.48 -1.91
C VAL A 419 -10.26 9.39 -1.28
N ALA A 420 -9.58 10.26 -2.05
CA ALA A 420 -8.46 11.08 -1.60
C ALA A 420 -8.81 12.57 -1.56
N THR A 421 -9.89 12.91 -0.86
CA THR A 421 -10.41 14.28 -0.74
C THR A 421 -10.89 14.57 0.68
N GLN A 422 -10.95 15.85 1.05
CA GLN A 422 -11.64 16.34 2.26
C GLN A 422 -12.92 17.12 1.93
N SER A 423 -13.31 17.17 0.66
CA SER A 423 -14.58 17.78 0.24
C SER A 423 -15.76 16.97 0.79
N ALA A 424 -16.61 17.62 1.58
CA ALA A 424 -17.83 17.01 2.11
C ALA A 424 -18.80 16.54 1.00
N TYR A 425 -18.74 17.17 -0.17
CA TYR A 425 -19.54 16.78 -1.33
C TYR A 425 -18.98 15.50 -2.00
N LEU A 426 -17.69 15.49 -2.33
CA LEU A 426 -17.10 14.37 -3.08
C LEU A 426 -17.03 13.08 -2.25
N GLN A 427 -16.72 13.17 -0.96
CA GLN A 427 -16.60 11.98 -0.12
C GLN A 427 -17.92 11.23 0.11
N LYS A 428 -19.09 11.90 -0.09
CA LYS A 428 -20.42 11.25 -0.02
C LYS A 428 -20.62 10.14 -1.05
N ALA A 429 -19.81 10.12 -2.12
CA ALA A 429 -19.84 9.04 -3.11
C ALA A 429 -19.42 7.69 -2.49
N ILE A 430 -18.64 7.71 -1.41
CA ILE A 430 -18.26 6.51 -0.68
C ILE A 430 -19.27 6.30 0.47
N GLN A 431 -19.97 5.17 0.40
CA GLN A 431 -20.85 4.65 1.45
C GLN A 431 -20.07 3.56 2.18
N PRO A 432 -19.56 3.80 3.41
CA PRO A 432 -18.61 2.91 4.06
C PRO A 432 -19.08 1.46 4.16
N GLU A 433 -20.35 1.23 4.43
CA GLU A 433 -20.95 -0.11 4.58
C GLU A 433 -20.92 -0.89 3.25
N VAL A 434 -21.15 -0.21 2.13
CA VAL A 434 -21.15 -0.84 0.79
C VAL A 434 -19.71 -1.10 0.33
N GLN A 435 -18.85 -0.09 0.42
CA GLN A 435 -17.46 -0.22 -0.01
C GLN A 435 -16.64 -1.15 0.89
N SER A 436 -17.00 -1.31 2.16
CA SER A 436 -16.36 -2.29 3.03
C SER A 436 -16.56 -3.74 2.55
N LEU A 437 -17.76 -4.06 2.06
CA LEU A 437 -18.03 -5.37 1.45
C LEU A 437 -17.22 -5.59 0.17
N ARG A 438 -17.00 -4.53 -0.60
CA ARG A 438 -16.16 -4.59 -1.81
C ARG A 438 -14.70 -4.92 -1.46
N TYR A 439 -14.13 -4.23 -0.47
CA TYR A 439 -12.77 -4.56 -0.01
C TYR A 439 -12.68 -5.99 0.54
N MET A 440 -13.65 -6.40 1.36
CA MET A 440 -13.71 -7.76 1.90
C MET A 440 -13.69 -8.81 0.78
N ARG A 441 -14.56 -8.67 -0.24
CA ARG A 441 -14.63 -9.58 -1.38
C ARG A 441 -13.33 -9.62 -2.17
N PHE A 442 -12.75 -8.46 -2.45
CA PHE A 442 -11.44 -8.37 -3.12
C PHE A 442 -10.35 -9.11 -2.33
N CYS A 443 -10.27 -8.90 -1.02
CA CYS A 443 -9.31 -9.58 -0.16
C CYS A 443 -9.53 -11.10 -0.12
N GLN A 444 -10.79 -11.55 -0.10
CA GLN A 444 -11.15 -12.97 -0.20
C GLN A 444 -10.75 -13.56 -1.55
N SER A 445 -11.04 -12.87 -2.67
CA SER A 445 -10.62 -13.31 -4.01
C SER A 445 -9.11 -13.48 -4.08
N MET A 446 -8.37 -12.49 -3.61
CA MET A 446 -6.91 -12.52 -3.60
C MET A 446 -6.38 -13.72 -2.79
N ARG A 447 -6.89 -13.96 -1.59
CA ARG A 447 -6.46 -15.10 -0.75
C ARG A 447 -6.85 -16.44 -1.35
N ASN A 448 -8.07 -16.56 -1.89
CA ASN A 448 -8.51 -17.79 -2.55
C ASN A 448 -7.59 -18.15 -3.72
N GLU A 449 -7.23 -17.18 -4.55
CA GLU A 449 -6.36 -17.41 -5.70
C GLU A 449 -4.91 -17.70 -5.27
N ILE A 450 -4.38 -16.98 -4.26
CA ILE A 450 -3.08 -17.31 -3.65
C ILE A 450 -3.07 -18.76 -3.16
N LEU A 451 -4.10 -19.18 -2.44
CA LEU A 451 -4.18 -20.57 -1.91
C LEU A 451 -4.32 -21.60 -3.03
N ALA A 452 -5.14 -21.31 -4.05
CA ALA A 452 -5.30 -22.20 -5.20
C ALA A 452 -3.97 -22.43 -5.95
N VAL A 453 -3.20 -21.36 -6.19
CA VAL A 453 -1.87 -21.47 -6.81
C VAL A 453 -0.90 -22.18 -5.86
N THR A 454 -0.95 -21.92 -4.56
CA THR A 454 -0.15 -22.63 -3.55
C THR A 454 -0.37 -24.13 -3.60
N HIS A 455 -1.64 -24.55 -3.63
CA HIS A 455 -2.00 -25.97 -3.75
C HIS A 455 -1.58 -26.57 -5.10
N ALA A 456 -1.70 -25.80 -6.20
CA ALA A 456 -1.22 -26.24 -7.52
C ALA A 456 0.31 -26.46 -7.55
N CYS A 457 1.05 -25.78 -6.69
CA CYS A 457 2.49 -25.97 -6.52
C CYS A 457 2.86 -27.10 -5.53
N GLY A 458 1.87 -27.80 -4.97
CA GLY A 458 2.08 -28.90 -4.03
C GLY A 458 2.27 -28.49 -2.58
N TYR A 459 2.00 -27.23 -2.25
CA TYR A 459 2.17 -26.67 -0.92
C TYR A 459 0.83 -26.49 -0.20
N GLU A 460 0.85 -26.64 1.12
CA GLU A 460 -0.30 -26.39 1.98
C GLU A 460 -0.50 -24.89 2.25
N HIS A 461 0.62 -24.15 2.46
CA HIS A 461 0.59 -22.76 2.87
C HIS A 461 1.61 -21.92 2.06
N PRO A 462 1.31 -20.65 1.72
CA PRO A 462 2.20 -19.80 0.93
C PRO A 462 3.60 -19.56 1.54
N SER A 463 3.78 -19.75 2.85
CA SER A 463 5.10 -19.65 3.49
C SER A 463 6.08 -20.76 3.08
N GLN A 464 5.60 -21.80 2.39
CA GLN A 464 6.43 -22.89 1.90
C GLN A 464 7.12 -22.58 0.57
N PHE A 465 6.69 -21.52 -0.13
CA PHE A 465 7.38 -21.09 -1.34
C PHE A 465 8.82 -20.71 -1.07
N THR A 466 9.69 -21.07 -2.00
CA THR A 466 11.12 -20.80 -1.98
C THR A 466 11.55 -20.04 -3.24
N ALA A 467 12.75 -19.50 -3.25
CA ALA A 467 13.33 -18.82 -4.41
C ALA A 467 13.51 -19.73 -5.63
N GLN A 468 13.45 -21.06 -5.44
CA GLN A 468 13.51 -22.05 -6.52
C GLN A 468 12.20 -22.25 -7.26
N ASP A 469 11.06 -21.89 -6.64
CA ASP A 469 9.72 -22.10 -7.21
C ASP A 469 9.36 -21.09 -8.30
N ILE A 470 10.11 -20.00 -8.41
CA ILE A 470 9.91 -18.95 -9.40
C ILE A 470 11.06 -18.91 -10.38
N GLU A 471 10.74 -18.94 -11.65
CA GLU A 471 11.67 -18.65 -12.73
C GLU A 471 11.33 -17.31 -13.38
N VAL A 472 12.34 -16.56 -13.78
CA VAL A 472 12.22 -15.26 -14.41
C VAL A 472 12.92 -15.25 -15.76
N GLY A 473 12.26 -14.76 -16.79
CA GLY A 473 12.86 -14.61 -18.12
C GLY A 473 14.16 -13.79 -18.07
N ALA A 474 15.27 -14.40 -18.51
CA ALA A 474 16.60 -13.79 -18.48
C ALA A 474 17.13 -13.42 -19.88
N GLY A 475 16.34 -13.68 -20.91
CA GLY A 475 16.64 -13.44 -22.32
C GLY A 475 15.85 -14.38 -23.21
N PRO A 476 16.01 -14.34 -24.53
CA PRO A 476 15.25 -15.18 -25.45
C PRO A 476 15.39 -16.68 -25.11
N GLY A 477 14.28 -17.30 -24.67
CA GLY A 477 14.23 -18.72 -24.34
C GLY A 477 15.01 -19.15 -23.10
N THR A 478 15.52 -18.21 -22.31
CA THR A 478 16.31 -18.49 -21.09
C THR A 478 15.55 -18.02 -19.86
N PHE A 479 15.43 -18.90 -18.87
CA PHE A 479 14.87 -18.60 -17.56
C PHE A 479 15.88 -18.89 -16.47
N LYS A 480 15.81 -18.14 -15.36
CA LYS A 480 16.62 -18.34 -14.16
C LYS A 480 15.75 -18.30 -12.93
N THR A 481 16.03 -19.12 -11.95
CA THR A 481 15.34 -19.08 -10.66
C THR A 481 15.65 -17.78 -9.92
N LEU A 482 14.80 -17.38 -8.97
CA LEU A 482 15.10 -16.23 -8.11
C LEU A 482 16.36 -16.47 -7.28
N GLU A 483 16.64 -17.73 -6.90
CA GLU A 483 17.87 -18.10 -6.20
C GLU A 483 19.11 -17.81 -7.06
N GLU A 484 19.11 -18.20 -8.34
CA GLU A 484 20.22 -17.89 -9.26
C GLU A 484 20.39 -16.40 -9.50
N ILE A 485 19.29 -15.63 -9.52
CA ILE A 485 19.33 -14.18 -9.77
C ILE A 485 19.83 -13.42 -8.55
N TYR A 486 19.36 -13.77 -7.35
CA TYR A 486 19.60 -13.00 -6.14
C TYR A 486 20.64 -13.61 -5.20
N GLY A 487 21.07 -14.86 -5.45
CA GLY A 487 22.17 -15.51 -4.75
C GLY A 487 21.85 -15.90 -3.30
N TYR A 488 20.60 -16.26 -3.01
CA TYR A 488 20.23 -16.85 -1.73
C TYR A 488 19.04 -17.81 -1.87
N ALA A 489 19.05 -18.88 -1.07
CA ALA A 489 17.91 -19.75 -0.88
C ALA A 489 17.04 -19.19 0.26
N CYS A 490 15.73 -19.17 0.05
CA CYS A 490 14.77 -18.88 1.12
C CYS A 490 14.30 -20.23 1.68
N ASP A 491 15.09 -20.80 2.60
CA ASP A 491 14.79 -22.10 3.19
C ASP A 491 13.96 -21.89 4.46
N ARG A 492 12.69 -22.28 4.43
CA ARG A 492 11.75 -22.07 5.53
C ARG A 492 11.19 -23.41 5.98
N SER A 493 11.37 -23.73 7.26
CA SER A 493 10.70 -24.87 7.86
C SER A 493 9.21 -24.58 8.04
N TRP A 494 8.37 -25.40 7.42
CA TRP A 494 6.93 -25.38 7.66
C TRP A 494 6.57 -26.39 8.77
N SER A 495 6.06 -25.89 9.89
CA SER A 495 5.63 -26.71 11.04
C SER A 495 4.11 -26.74 11.23
N GLY A 496 3.36 -26.16 10.28
CA GLY A 496 1.92 -25.97 10.40
C GLY A 496 1.53 -24.78 11.28
N ILE A 497 0.28 -24.36 11.15
CA ILE A 497 -0.34 -23.37 12.05
C ILE A 497 -1.43 -24.11 12.84
N PRO A 498 -1.34 -24.14 14.18
CA PRO A 498 -2.34 -24.80 14.99
C PRO A 498 -3.76 -24.34 14.66
N GLY A 499 -4.67 -25.29 14.42
CA GLY A 499 -6.08 -25.00 14.10
C GLY A 499 -6.36 -24.44 12.71
N TRP A 500 -5.34 -24.24 11.86
CA TRP A 500 -5.56 -23.84 10.46
C TRP A 500 -5.41 -25.02 9.52
N LYS A 501 -6.35 -25.16 8.59
CA LYS A 501 -6.31 -26.13 7.51
C LYS A 501 -7.13 -25.65 6.32
N ASP A 502 -6.57 -25.72 5.11
CA ASP A 502 -7.26 -25.47 3.82
C ASP A 502 -8.06 -24.14 3.80
N GLY A 503 -7.45 -23.06 4.27
CA GLY A 503 -8.09 -21.74 4.28
C GLY A 503 -9.09 -21.51 5.42
N LYS A 504 -9.14 -22.37 6.42
CA LYS A 504 -10.03 -22.23 7.59
C LYS A 504 -9.24 -22.27 8.89
N LEU A 505 -9.59 -21.35 9.80
CA LEU A 505 -9.10 -21.34 11.18
C LEU A 505 -10.22 -21.85 12.10
N THR A 506 -9.94 -22.83 12.97
CA THR A 506 -10.91 -23.30 13.97
C THR A 506 -11.06 -22.28 15.10
N GLU A 507 -12.30 -22.02 15.53
CA GLU A 507 -12.66 -20.93 16.45
C GLU A 507 -11.94 -20.96 17.82
N ASN A 508 -11.39 -22.09 18.25
CA ASN A 508 -10.77 -22.23 19.58
C ASN A 508 -9.35 -21.65 19.73
N GLN A 509 -8.78 -21.03 18.69
CA GLN A 509 -7.41 -20.44 18.73
C GLN A 509 -7.34 -19.01 18.16
N ALA A 510 -8.45 -18.31 18.12
CA ALA A 510 -8.56 -16.95 17.60
C ALA A 510 -8.32 -15.85 18.67
N ALA A 511 -7.64 -16.17 19.76
CA ALA A 511 -7.31 -15.23 20.85
C ALA A 511 -5.84 -14.78 20.79
#